data_22909e88506017781461eed5324f62cc
#
_entry.id   22909e88506017781461eed5324f62cc
#
_cell.length_a   1.000
_cell.length_b   1.000
_cell.length_c   1.000
_cell.angle_alpha   90.00
_cell.angle_beta   90.00
_cell.angle_gamma   90.00
#
_symmetry.space_group_name_H-M   'P 1'
#
loop_
_entity.id
_entity.type
_entity.pdbx_description
1 polymer ?
#
loop_
_entity_poly.entity_id
_entity_poly.type
_entity_poly.pdbx_seq_one_letter_code
_entity_poly.pdbx_strand_id
1 'polypeptide(L)'
;MPSMAICFSPATSVRSIQHHNVLSTRPLPSLRGHHSGSCKAIGGNVGSSAGHYVRLNDGFRRISCKPLVVKHSNGLLRCATIEEIEAEKSSIEKDVKDRMEKTLETVRSNFNSIRTGRANPSMLDRVEVEYYGSPVSLKSIAQISTPDASSIMVQPYDKSSLKAIEKAIVSSDLGLTPNNDGEVIRLSIPQLTSERRKEFSKGVAKQAEEGKVALRNIRRDAIKAYEKLEKEKKLSEDNVKDLSSDLQKVTDEYMKKIEFIYKQKEKVL
;
A
#
# COMPACT_ATOMS: atom_id res chain seq x y z
N MET A 1 -35.26 52.49 33.39
CA MET A 1 -34.09 52.88 34.23
C MET A 1 -33.33 51.65 34.61
N PRO A 2 -32.05 51.72 34.77
CA PRO A 2 -31.03 51.75 33.70
C PRO A 2 -30.08 50.57 33.83
N SER A 3 -29.43 50.26 32.67
CA SER A 3 -28.00 50.40 32.53
C SER A 3 -27.11 49.39 33.27
N MET A 4 -26.35 48.61 32.55
CA MET A 4 -24.89 48.85 32.41
C MET A 4 -24.28 47.87 31.46
N ALA A 5 -23.66 48.41 30.44
CA ALA A 5 -22.70 47.77 29.60
C ALA A 5 -21.39 47.56 30.36
N ILE A 6 -20.77 46.40 30.14
CA ILE A 6 -19.32 46.29 30.34
C ILE A 6 -18.72 45.51 29.16
N CYS A 7 -17.96 46.28 28.35
CA CYS A 7 -17.02 45.77 27.39
C CYS A 7 -15.81 45.19 28.09
N PHE A 8 -15.42 43.95 27.72
CA PHE A 8 -14.03 43.52 27.88
C PHE A 8 -13.61 42.69 26.68
N SER A 9 -12.82 43.27 25.82
CA SER A 9 -11.94 42.54 24.91
C SER A 9 -10.64 42.21 25.62
N PRO A 10 -10.05 41.05 25.36
CA PRO A 10 -8.62 40.98 25.31
C PRO A 10 -8.13 40.59 23.92
N ALA A 11 -7.28 41.39 23.38
CA ALA A 11 -6.42 41.17 22.25
C ALA A 11 -5.49 39.97 22.53
N THR A 12 -5.58 38.91 21.72
CA THR A 12 -4.57 37.86 21.68
C THR A 12 -3.70 38.04 20.43
N SER A 13 -2.48 38.36 20.68
CA SER A 13 -1.32 38.48 19.79
C SER A 13 -1.16 37.26 18.89
N VAL A 14 -1.28 37.48 17.59
CA VAL A 14 -0.93 36.47 16.57
C VAL A 14 0.59 36.54 16.37
N ARG A 15 1.31 35.56 16.86
CA ARG A 15 2.70 35.29 16.49
C ARG A 15 2.74 34.68 15.11
N SER A 16 3.19 35.41 14.13
CA SER A 16 3.55 34.92 12.81
C SER A 16 4.80 34.03 12.92
N ILE A 17 4.62 32.75 12.63
CA ILE A 17 5.73 31.81 12.43
C ILE A 17 6.12 31.87 10.96
N GLN A 18 7.23 32.53 10.67
CA GLN A 18 7.87 32.48 9.36
C GLN A 18 8.55 31.13 9.19
N HIS A 19 8.02 30.28 8.33
CA HIS A 19 8.71 29.08 7.84
C HIS A 19 9.69 29.48 6.73
N HIS A 20 10.98 29.52 7.08
CA HIS A 20 12.04 29.53 6.10
C HIS A 20 12.12 28.17 5.39
N ASN A 21 11.72 28.15 4.13
CA ASN A 21 12.00 27.06 3.18
C ASN A 21 13.50 27.12 2.84
N VAL A 22 14.28 26.26 3.46
CA VAL A 22 15.65 25.96 3.04
C VAL A 22 15.58 24.85 1.99
N LEU A 23 15.69 25.23 0.74
CA LEU A 23 15.97 24.36 -0.38
C LEU A 23 17.40 23.80 -0.25
N SER A 24 17.54 22.60 0.29
CA SER A 24 18.79 21.85 0.28
C SER A 24 18.93 21.11 -1.04
N THR A 25 19.62 21.73 -1.98
CA THR A 25 20.13 21.08 -3.18
C THR A 25 21.34 20.23 -2.80
N ARG A 26 21.19 18.91 -2.86
CA ARG A 26 22.30 17.96 -2.75
C ARG A 26 23.00 17.85 -4.10
N PRO A 27 24.32 18.08 -4.19
CA PRO A 27 25.07 17.79 -5.42
C PRO A 27 25.37 16.28 -5.53
N LEU A 28 25.26 15.77 -6.75
CA LEU A 28 25.68 14.45 -7.16
C LEU A 28 27.20 14.31 -7.04
N PRO A 29 27.74 13.17 -6.57
CA PRO A 29 29.18 12.94 -6.59
C PRO A 29 29.62 12.52 -8.00
N SER A 30 30.54 13.29 -8.58
CA SER A 30 31.24 12.97 -9.81
C SER A 30 32.21 11.80 -9.61
N LEU A 31 32.10 10.82 -10.48
CA LEU A 31 33.10 9.74 -10.65
C LEU A 31 34.33 10.32 -11.35
N ARG A 32 35.46 10.40 -10.66
CA ARG A 32 36.82 10.32 -11.24
C ARG A 32 37.84 10.27 -10.08
N GLY A 33 38.68 9.21 -10.11
CA GLY A 33 39.85 9.15 -9.23
C GLY A 33 40.50 7.77 -9.24
N HIS A 34 41.40 7.55 -10.22
CA HIS A 34 42.39 6.49 -10.14
C HIS A 34 43.25 6.68 -8.90
N HIS A 35 43.36 5.66 -8.06
CA HIS A 35 44.50 5.53 -7.17
C HIS A 35 44.97 4.07 -7.12
N SER A 36 46.15 3.90 -7.67
CA SER A 36 47.04 2.78 -7.47
C SER A 36 47.38 2.65 -5.97
N GLY A 37 46.87 1.61 -5.32
CA GLY A 37 47.21 1.25 -3.95
C GLY A 37 48.06 0.00 -3.90
N SER A 38 49.31 0.21 -3.54
CA SER A 38 50.36 -0.75 -3.29
C SER A 38 49.93 -1.84 -2.26
N CYS A 39 49.96 -3.11 -2.69
CA CYS A 39 49.79 -4.24 -1.80
C CYS A 39 51.07 -4.50 -1.01
N LYS A 40 51.00 -4.26 0.30
CA LYS A 40 52.03 -4.77 1.22
C LYS A 40 51.79 -6.25 1.46
N ALA A 41 52.81 -7.07 1.08
CA ALA A 41 52.89 -8.47 1.36
C ALA A 41 53.16 -8.67 2.85
N ILE A 42 52.25 -9.39 3.54
CA ILE A 42 52.52 -9.95 4.86
C ILE A 42 52.97 -11.39 4.67
N GLY A 43 54.23 -11.64 5.00
CA GLY A 43 54.86 -12.94 4.94
C GLY A 43 54.24 -13.93 5.94
N GLY A 44 53.69 -15.00 5.45
CA GLY A 44 53.29 -16.17 6.21
C GLY A 44 54.18 -17.35 5.81
N ASN A 45 54.97 -17.78 6.76
CA ASN A 45 55.94 -18.89 6.71
C ASN A 45 55.18 -20.22 6.49
N VAL A 46 55.48 -20.94 5.41
CA VAL A 46 54.98 -22.31 5.22
C VAL A 46 56.12 -23.23 4.94
N GLY A 47 56.22 -24.23 5.77
CA GLY A 47 57.26 -25.20 5.87
C GLY A 47 57.57 -25.98 4.56
N SER A 48 58.81 -26.19 4.33
CA SER A 48 59.40 -27.04 3.32
C SER A 48 59.01 -28.50 3.52
N SER A 49 58.32 -29.07 2.55
CA SER A 49 58.15 -30.50 2.40
C SER A 49 59.07 -30.95 1.24
N ALA A 50 60.07 -31.79 1.60
CA ALA A 50 61.04 -32.34 0.72
C ALA A 50 60.39 -33.23 -0.36
N GLY A 51 60.47 -32.84 -1.61
CA GLY A 51 60.04 -33.66 -2.73
C GLY A 51 61.22 -34.56 -3.18
N HIS A 52 61.02 -35.87 -3.21
CA HIS A 52 61.89 -36.86 -3.80
C HIS A 52 62.05 -36.60 -5.30
N TYR A 53 63.33 -36.35 -5.73
CA TYR A 53 63.70 -36.34 -7.13
C TYR A 53 63.95 -37.78 -7.61
N VAL A 54 63.07 -38.29 -8.42
CA VAL A 54 63.37 -39.47 -9.28
C VAL A 54 63.91 -38.97 -10.58
N ARG A 55 65.19 -39.25 -10.86
CA ARG A 55 65.87 -38.93 -12.09
C ARG A 55 65.55 -40.03 -13.10
N LEU A 56 64.73 -39.72 -14.09
CA LEU A 56 64.56 -40.55 -15.28
C LEU A 56 65.09 -39.79 -16.48
N ASN A 57 66.09 -40.45 -17.13
CA ASN A 57 66.70 -40.01 -18.39
C ASN A 57 65.72 -40.18 -19.54
N ASP A 58 65.89 -39.31 -20.52
CA ASP A 58 65.45 -39.38 -21.90
C ASP A 58 64.00 -39.05 -22.24
N GLY A 59 63.89 -37.99 -23.08
CA GLY A 59 62.73 -37.74 -23.88
C GLY A 59 62.03 -36.41 -23.62
N PHE A 60 62.57 -35.32 -24.19
CA PHE A 60 61.88 -34.01 -24.22
C PHE A 60 60.58 -34.07 -24.99
N ARG A 61 59.45 -34.36 -24.34
CA ARG A 61 58.13 -33.90 -24.80
C ARG A 61 57.63 -32.87 -23.81
N ARG A 62 57.61 -31.61 -24.20
CA ARG A 62 56.94 -30.55 -23.43
C ARG A 62 55.46 -30.84 -23.40
N ILE A 63 55.00 -31.49 -22.37
CA ILE A 63 53.58 -31.58 -22.01
C ILE A 63 53.25 -30.23 -21.37
N SER A 64 52.55 -29.38 -22.13
CA SER A 64 51.97 -28.14 -21.66
C SER A 64 50.86 -28.52 -20.66
N CYS A 65 51.19 -28.66 -19.40
CA CYS A 65 50.20 -28.76 -18.34
C CYS A 65 49.54 -27.38 -18.19
N LYS A 66 48.35 -27.22 -18.78
CA LYS A 66 47.50 -26.11 -18.47
C LYS A 66 47.15 -26.21 -16.96
N PRO A 67 47.40 -25.15 -16.18
CA PRO A 67 46.99 -25.19 -14.81
C PRO A 67 45.48 -25.36 -14.74
N LEU A 68 45.02 -26.46 -14.17
CA LEU A 68 43.59 -26.62 -13.76
C LEU A 68 43.33 -25.56 -12.73
N VAL A 69 42.74 -24.46 -13.18
CA VAL A 69 42.16 -23.47 -12.25
C VAL A 69 40.96 -24.14 -11.60
N VAL A 70 41.18 -24.79 -10.49
CA VAL A 70 40.12 -25.22 -9.59
C VAL A 70 39.53 -23.93 -9.06
N LYS A 71 38.41 -23.51 -9.62
CA LYS A 71 37.56 -22.48 -9.05
C LYS A 71 37.03 -23.07 -7.74
N HIS A 72 37.75 -22.82 -6.65
CA HIS A 72 37.16 -22.95 -5.32
C HIS A 72 36.07 -21.89 -5.24
N SER A 73 34.85 -22.25 -5.59
CA SER A 73 33.69 -21.53 -5.13
C SER A 73 33.65 -21.73 -3.60
N ASN A 74 34.28 -20.84 -2.87
CA ASN A 74 34.02 -20.68 -1.46
C ASN A 74 32.57 -20.24 -1.33
N GLY A 75 31.65 -21.19 -1.48
CA GLY A 75 30.31 -21.06 -0.98
C GLY A 75 30.43 -20.98 0.53
N LEU A 76 30.59 -19.78 1.06
CA LEU A 76 30.32 -19.49 2.45
C LEU A 76 28.88 -19.93 2.67
N LEU A 77 28.69 -21.11 3.27
CA LEU A 77 27.42 -21.51 3.83
C LEU A 77 27.14 -20.50 4.95
N ARG A 78 26.46 -19.40 4.61
CA ARG A 78 25.90 -18.51 5.62
C ARG A 78 24.81 -19.32 6.31
N CYS A 79 25.12 -19.87 7.46
CA CYS A 79 24.10 -20.27 8.40
C CYS A 79 23.37 -18.99 8.79
N ALA A 80 22.11 -18.88 8.43
CA ALA A 80 21.27 -17.77 8.86
C ALA A 80 21.29 -17.76 10.41
N THR A 81 21.60 -16.63 11.00
CA THR A 81 21.57 -16.49 12.45
C THR A 81 20.12 -16.56 12.93
N ILE A 82 19.91 -16.97 14.19
CA ILE A 82 18.56 -17.06 14.78
C ILE A 82 17.86 -15.70 14.67
N GLU A 83 18.62 -14.62 14.86
CA GLU A 83 18.12 -13.23 14.74
C GLU A 83 17.61 -12.89 13.32
N GLU A 84 18.29 -13.36 12.28
CA GLU A 84 17.86 -13.17 10.89
C GLU A 84 16.54 -13.91 10.60
N ILE A 85 16.38 -15.12 11.12
CA ILE A 85 15.15 -15.91 10.96
C ILE A 85 13.98 -15.26 11.69
N GLU A 86 14.19 -14.73 12.88
CA GLU A 86 13.17 -14.01 13.65
C GLU A 86 12.79 -12.69 12.96
N ALA A 87 13.75 -11.99 12.38
CA ALA A 87 13.51 -10.79 11.59
C ALA A 87 12.68 -11.10 10.33
N GLU A 88 12.98 -12.19 9.61
CA GLU A 88 12.21 -12.63 8.45
C GLU A 88 10.76 -12.99 8.84
N LYS A 89 10.53 -13.69 9.96
CA LYS A 89 9.19 -13.98 10.48
C LYS A 89 8.41 -12.70 10.80
N SER A 90 9.03 -11.80 11.57
CA SER A 90 8.38 -10.55 11.97
C SER A 90 8.05 -9.64 10.77
N SER A 91 8.87 -9.67 9.73
CA SER A 91 8.62 -8.97 8.47
C SER A 91 7.40 -9.54 7.76
N ILE A 92 7.30 -10.86 7.61
CA ILE A 92 6.15 -11.51 6.98
C ILE A 92 4.86 -11.22 7.75
N GLU A 93 4.89 -11.29 9.10
CA GLU A 93 3.72 -10.97 9.91
C GLU A 93 3.25 -9.53 9.76
N LYS A 94 4.17 -8.57 9.71
CA LYS A 94 3.86 -7.16 9.46
C LYS A 94 3.26 -6.97 8.06
N ASP A 95 3.89 -7.53 7.03
CA ASP A 95 3.40 -7.46 5.66
C ASP A 95 1.98 -8.04 5.52
N VAL A 96 1.69 -9.15 6.21
CA VAL A 96 0.36 -9.77 6.22
C VAL A 96 -0.66 -8.86 6.90
N LYS A 97 -0.34 -8.30 8.08
CA LYS A 97 -1.22 -7.37 8.79
C LYS A 97 -1.51 -6.13 7.95
N ASP A 98 -0.48 -5.52 7.36
CA ASP A 98 -0.61 -4.34 6.52
C ASP A 98 -1.48 -4.61 5.27
N ARG A 99 -1.32 -5.77 4.63
CA ARG A 99 -2.18 -6.18 3.50
C ARG A 99 -3.61 -6.42 3.94
N MET A 100 -3.84 -7.04 5.10
CA MET A 100 -5.18 -7.25 5.65
C MET A 100 -5.87 -5.93 6.01
N GLU A 101 -5.14 -4.96 6.57
CA GLU A 101 -5.67 -3.62 6.85
C GLU A 101 -6.04 -2.87 5.57
N LYS A 102 -5.15 -2.87 4.57
CA LYS A 102 -5.43 -2.28 3.25
C LYS A 102 -6.67 -2.89 2.60
N THR A 103 -6.84 -4.21 2.67
CA THR A 103 -8.07 -4.85 2.15
C THR A 103 -9.30 -4.42 2.90
N LEU A 104 -9.23 -4.25 4.21
CA LEU A 104 -10.34 -3.77 5.03
C LEU A 104 -10.69 -2.32 4.71
N GLU A 105 -9.69 -1.46 4.51
CA GLU A 105 -9.89 -0.07 4.07
C GLU A 105 -10.50 0.00 2.67
N THR A 106 -10.05 -0.85 1.74
CA THR A 106 -10.64 -0.96 0.40
C THR A 106 -12.11 -1.38 0.46
N VAL A 107 -12.46 -2.36 1.29
CA VAL A 107 -13.85 -2.78 1.50
C VAL A 107 -14.68 -1.64 2.11
N ARG A 108 -14.14 -0.90 3.08
CA ARG A 108 -14.83 0.28 3.66
C ARG A 108 -15.06 1.37 2.61
N SER A 109 -14.05 1.68 1.82
CA SER A 109 -14.13 2.64 0.72
C SER A 109 -15.19 2.22 -0.30
N ASN A 110 -15.19 0.95 -0.72
CA ASN A 110 -16.20 0.39 -1.60
C ASN A 110 -17.61 0.49 -1.02
N PHE A 111 -17.79 0.20 0.27
CA PHE A 111 -19.07 0.35 0.93
C PHE A 111 -19.52 1.81 1.03
N ASN A 112 -18.59 2.74 1.25
CA ASN A 112 -18.90 4.16 1.32
C ASN A 112 -19.33 4.74 -0.04
N SER A 113 -18.81 4.18 -1.13
CA SER A 113 -19.22 4.59 -2.50
C SER A 113 -20.59 4.06 -2.93
N ILE A 114 -21.14 3.05 -2.24
CA ILE A 114 -22.49 2.56 -2.53
C ILE A 114 -23.52 3.57 -2.01
N ARG A 115 -24.46 3.90 -2.90
CA ARG A 115 -25.55 4.80 -2.59
C ARG A 115 -26.41 4.28 -1.45
N THR A 116 -26.52 5.10 -0.42
CA THR A 116 -27.49 4.95 0.67
C THR A 116 -28.57 6.04 0.51
N GLY A 117 -29.64 5.97 1.28
CA GLY A 117 -30.67 7.02 1.23
C GLY A 117 -30.20 8.40 1.76
N ARG A 118 -28.95 8.52 2.22
CA ARG A 118 -28.36 9.78 2.70
C ARG A 118 -27.26 10.27 1.78
N ALA A 119 -27.12 11.60 1.71
CA ALA A 119 -26.07 12.26 0.98
C ALA A 119 -24.68 11.91 1.58
N ASN A 120 -23.83 11.27 0.79
CA ASN A 120 -22.45 10.96 1.17
C ASN A 120 -21.52 11.44 0.04
N PRO A 121 -20.57 12.34 0.31
CA PRO A 121 -19.65 12.83 -0.69
C PRO A 121 -18.78 11.72 -1.32
N SER A 122 -18.51 10.64 -0.58
CA SER A 122 -17.72 9.50 -1.08
C SER A 122 -18.39 8.75 -2.26
N MET A 123 -19.68 8.98 -2.52
CA MET A 123 -20.34 8.41 -3.70
C MET A 123 -19.80 8.99 -5.01
N LEU A 124 -19.29 10.20 -4.97
CA LEU A 124 -18.74 10.91 -6.12
C LEU A 124 -17.25 10.63 -6.34
N ASP A 125 -16.58 9.91 -5.44
CA ASP A 125 -15.14 9.60 -5.56
C ASP A 125 -14.83 8.73 -6.79
N ARG A 126 -15.82 7.99 -7.31
CA ARG A 126 -15.70 7.13 -8.49
C ARG A 126 -16.03 7.84 -9.80
N VAL A 127 -16.48 9.08 -9.74
CA VAL A 127 -16.86 9.84 -10.94
C VAL A 127 -15.61 10.44 -11.54
N GLU A 128 -15.30 10.04 -12.76
CA GLU A 128 -14.23 10.60 -13.57
C GLU A 128 -14.83 11.60 -14.57
N VAL A 129 -14.24 12.77 -14.65
CA VAL A 129 -14.64 13.86 -15.52
C VAL A 129 -13.55 14.10 -16.56
N GLU A 130 -13.92 14.25 -17.82
CA GLU A 130 -13.00 14.68 -18.86
C GLU A 130 -12.68 16.17 -18.71
N TYR A 131 -11.49 16.46 -18.23
CA TYR A 131 -10.98 17.81 -18.07
C TYR A 131 -9.80 18.02 -19.00
N TYR A 132 -9.98 18.92 -20.00
CA TYR A 132 -8.98 19.17 -21.06
C TYR A 132 -8.42 17.89 -21.73
N GLY A 133 -9.28 16.90 -21.98
CA GLY A 133 -8.89 15.65 -22.63
C GLY A 133 -8.20 14.62 -21.73
N SER A 134 -8.14 14.86 -20.43
CA SER A 134 -7.64 13.91 -19.44
C SER A 134 -8.75 13.52 -18.46
N PRO A 135 -8.91 12.23 -18.13
CA PRO A 135 -9.83 11.80 -17.08
C PRO A 135 -9.27 12.21 -15.71
N VAL A 136 -10.01 13.02 -14.99
CA VAL A 136 -9.64 13.50 -13.65
C VAL A 136 -10.77 13.23 -12.68
N SER A 137 -10.47 12.87 -11.44
CA SER A 137 -11.51 12.65 -10.44
C SER A 137 -12.24 13.94 -10.10
N LEU A 138 -13.55 13.86 -9.93
CA LEU A 138 -14.42 15.01 -9.62
C LEU A 138 -13.93 15.80 -8.40
N LYS A 139 -13.41 15.10 -7.40
CA LYS A 139 -12.90 15.69 -6.16
C LYS A 139 -11.71 16.64 -6.36
N SER A 140 -10.95 16.48 -7.45
CA SER A 140 -9.80 17.34 -7.77
C SER A 140 -10.22 18.64 -8.47
N ILE A 141 -11.39 18.66 -9.14
CA ILE A 141 -11.85 19.76 -9.97
C ILE A 141 -12.91 20.59 -9.25
N ALA A 142 -13.61 20.00 -8.27
CA ALA A 142 -14.73 20.64 -7.60
C ALA A 142 -14.70 20.41 -6.09
N GLN A 143 -15.20 21.40 -5.35
CA GLN A 143 -15.48 21.27 -3.94
C GLN A 143 -16.84 20.60 -3.77
N ILE A 144 -16.88 19.51 -2.98
CA ILE A 144 -18.10 18.78 -2.69
C ILE A 144 -18.54 19.11 -1.26
N SER A 145 -19.77 19.58 -1.11
CA SER A 145 -20.40 19.86 0.18
C SER A 145 -21.78 19.21 0.26
N THR A 146 -22.21 18.92 1.48
CA THR A 146 -23.53 18.32 1.75
C THR A 146 -24.33 19.30 2.60
N PRO A 147 -25.10 20.22 2.00
CA PRO A 147 -25.93 21.15 2.77
C PRO A 147 -27.05 20.41 3.51
N ASP A 148 -27.66 19.41 2.88
CA ASP A 148 -28.77 18.63 3.40
C ASP A 148 -28.48 17.13 3.36
N ALA A 149 -29.22 16.37 4.15
CA ALA A 149 -29.10 14.91 4.16
C ALA A 149 -29.52 14.25 2.85
N SER A 150 -30.25 14.93 1.96
CA SER A 150 -30.76 14.44 0.69
C SER A 150 -30.19 15.17 -0.54
N SER A 151 -29.33 16.17 -0.34
CA SER A 151 -28.72 16.93 -1.42
C SER A 151 -27.20 17.03 -1.29
N ILE A 152 -26.51 16.94 -2.42
CA ILE A 152 -25.07 17.17 -2.51
C ILE A 152 -24.87 18.40 -3.39
N MET A 153 -24.02 19.31 -2.97
CA MET A 153 -23.64 20.50 -3.72
C MET A 153 -22.23 20.31 -4.23
N VAL A 154 -22.05 20.45 -5.54
CA VAL A 154 -20.76 20.38 -6.23
C VAL A 154 -20.44 21.76 -6.79
N GLN A 155 -19.40 22.38 -6.27
CA GLN A 155 -18.93 23.69 -6.71
C GLN A 155 -17.62 23.51 -7.47
N PRO A 156 -17.62 23.60 -8.79
CA PRO A 156 -16.41 23.50 -9.60
C PRO A 156 -15.54 24.75 -9.43
N TYR A 157 -14.24 24.58 -9.53
CA TYR A 157 -13.30 25.70 -9.53
C TYR A 157 -13.37 26.47 -10.86
N ASP A 158 -13.65 25.76 -11.96
CA ASP A 158 -13.80 26.32 -13.29
C ASP A 158 -15.25 26.23 -13.79
N LYS A 159 -15.85 27.36 -14.13
CA LYS A 159 -17.20 27.41 -14.68
C LYS A 159 -17.36 26.69 -16.04
N SER A 160 -16.27 26.58 -16.81
CA SER A 160 -16.27 25.88 -18.11
C SER A 160 -16.48 24.37 -17.97
N SER A 161 -16.08 23.79 -16.82
CA SER A 161 -16.19 22.35 -16.56
C SER A 161 -17.59 21.90 -16.12
N LEU A 162 -18.52 22.83 -15.82
CA LEU A 162 -19.87 22.49 -15.36
C LEU A 162 -20.59 21.48 -16.26
N LYS A 163 -20.56 21.71 -17.59
CA LYS A 163 -21.22 20.81 -18.55
C LYS A 163 -20.56 19.42 -18.62
N ALA A 164 -19.23 19.38 -18.46
CA ALA A 164 -18.50 18.12 -18.44
C ALA A 164 -18.81 17.32 -17.17
N ILE A 165 -18.85 18.00 -16.02
CA ILE A 165 -19.23 17.42 -14.73
C ILE A 165 -20.66 16.89 -14.75
N GLU A 166 -21.61 17.66 -15.27
CA GLU A 166 -22.99 17.23 -15.39
C GLU A 166 -23.12 15.95 -16.26
N LYS A 167 -22.48 15.93 -17.42
CA LYS A 167 -22.46 14.74 -18.29
C LYS A 167 -21.83 13.53 -17.58
N ALA A 168 -20.70 13.71 -16.89
CA ALA A 168 -20.04 12.64 -16.17
C ALA A 168 -20.92 12.06 -15.05
N ILE A 169 -21.64 12.90 -14.31
CA ILE A 169 -22.57 12.48 -13.27
C ILE A 169 -23.74 11.67 -13.85
N VAL A 170 -24.30 12.13 -14.96
CA VAL A 170 -25.39 11.40 -15.63
C VAL A 170 -24.90 10.05 -16.17
N SER A 171 -23.68 9.99 -16.71
CA SER A 171 -23.08 8.76 -17.22
C SER A 171 -22.67 7.77 -16.13
N SER A 172 -22.57 8.20 -14.87
CA SER A 172 -22.06 7.37 -13.76
C SER A 172 -23.09 6.41 -13.15
N ASP A 173 -24.30 6.29 -13.70
CA ASP A 173 -25.37 5.41 -13.23
C ASP A 173 -25.72 5.50 -11.73
N LEU A 174 -25.29 6.58 -11.08
CA LEU A 174 -25.58 6.81 -9.66
C LEU A 174 -27.07 7.14 -9.41
N GLY A 175 -27.82 7.42 -10.47
CA GLY A 175 -29.23 7.77 -10.39
C GLY A 175 -29.48 9.09 -9.63
N LEU A 176 -28.53 10.01 -9.69
CA LEU A 176 -28.64 11.36 -9.14
C LEU A 176 -29.21 12.28 -10.21
N THR A 177 -30.07 13.21 -9.81
CA THR A 177 -30.58 14.26 -10.71
C THR A 177 -29.77 15.54 -10.52
N PRO A 178 -28.91 15.91 -11.48
CA PRO A 178 -28.19 17.17 -11.41
C PRO A 178 -29.13 18.34 -11.72
N ASN A 179 -29.05 19.37 -10.90
CA ASN A 179 -29.68 20.68 -11.15
C ASN A 179 -28.56 21.72 -11.20
N ASN A 180 -28.48 22.43 -12.33
CA ASN A 180 -27.42 23.38 -12.60
C ASN A 180 -27.94 24.81 -12.33
N ASP A 181 -27.41 25.46 -11.29
CA ASP A 181 -27.73 26.83 -10.92
C ASP A 181 -26.80 27.88 -11.61
N GLY A 182 -25.94 27.42 -12.55
CA GLY A 182 -25.00 28.29 -13.29
C GLY A 182 -23.63 28.47 -12.63
N GLU A 183 -23.49 28.32 -11.34
CA GLU A 183 -22.23 28.36 -10.59
C GLU A 183 -22.01 27.08 -9.80
N VAL A 184 -23.09 26.41 -9.44
CA VAL A 184 -23.07 25.23 -8.56
C VAL A 184 -23.99 24.17 -9.13
N ILE A 185 -23.60 22.92 -9.05
CA ILE A 185 -24.47 21.79 -9.41
C ILE A 185 -25.02 21.21 -8.11
N ARG A 186 -26.34 21.24 -7.98
CA ARG A 186 -27.05 20.57 -6.88
C ARG A 186 -27.51 19.20 -7.34
N LEU A 187 -27.09 18.18 -6.59
CA LEU A 187 -27.48 16.81 -6.84
C LEU A 187 -28.55 16.41 -5.84
N SER A 188 -29.76 16.16 -6.30
CA SER A 188 -30.81 15.62 -5.44
C SER A 188 -30.76 14.09 -5.44
N ILE A 189 -30.87 13.51 -4.24
CA ILE A 189 -30.86 12.07 -4.02
C ILE A 189 -32.31 11.63 -3.84
N PRO A 190 -32.95 11.02 -4.84
CA PRO A 190 -34.30 10.49 -4.67
C PRO A 190 -34.29 9.31 -3.68
N GLN A 191 -35.41 9.12 -3.00
CA GLN A 191 -35.58 8.01 -2.04
C GLN A 191 -35.45 6.67 -2.79
N LEU A 192 -34.84 5.69 -2.11
CA LEU A 192 -34.66 4.36 -2.66
C LEU A 192 -35.99 3.57 -2.64
N THR A 193 -36.34 3.00 -3.79
CA THR A 193 -37.44 2.03 -3.86
C THR A 193 -37.05 0.72 -3.19
N SER A 194 -38.02 -0.09 -2.76
CA SER A 194 -37.78 -1.39 -2.12
C SER A 194 -36.99 -2.37 -3.00
N GLU A 195 -37.18 -2.28 -4.32
CA GLU A 195 -36.45 -3.12 -5.31
C GLU A 195 -34.96 -2.71 -5.37
N ARG A 196 -34.69 -1.42 -5.50
CA ARG A 196 -33.33 -0.89 -5.51
C ARG A 196 -32.58 -1.17 -4.22
N ARG A 197 -33.24 -1.12 -3.07
CA ARG A 197 -32.63 -1.54 -1.79
C ARG A 197 -32.14 -2.98 -1.84
N LYS A 198 -32.96 -3.91 -2.39
CA LYS A 198 -32.56 -5.31 -2.54
C LYS A 198 -31.39 -5.50 -3.51
N GLU A 199 -31.32 -4.71 -4.58
CA GLU A 199 -30.19 -4.76 -5.52
C GLU A 199 -28.89 -4.28 -4.84
N PHE A 200 -28.93 -3.16 -4.14
CA PHE A 200 -27.78 -2.65 -3.39
C PHE A 200 -27.34 -3.60 -2.26
N SER A 201 -28.28 -4.21 -1.55
CA SER A 201 -27.96 -5.23 -0.55
C SER A 201 -27.22 -6.41 -1.16
N LYS A 202 -27.63 -6.91 -2.33
CA LYS A 202 -26.90 -7.94 -3.07
C LYS A 202 -25.51 -7.48 -3.51
N GLY A 203 -25.38 -6.22 -3.94
CA GLY A 203 -24.08 -5.61 -4.30
C GLY A 203 -23.12 -5.55 -3.12
N VAL A 204 -23.61 -5.08 -1.96
CA VAL A 204 -22.84 -5.04 -0.71
C VAL A 204 -22.41 -6.44 -0.28
N ALA A 205 -23.31 -7.43 -0.38
CA ALA A 205 -22.99 -8.83 -0.06
C ALA A 205 -21.86 -9.37 -0.96
N LYS A 206 -21.91 -9.11 -2.28
CA LYS A 206 -20.84 -9.50 -3.20
C LYS A 206 -19.49 -8.89 -2.84
N GLN A 207 -19.45 -7.58 -2.56
CA GLN A 207 -18.23 -6.91 -2.16
C GLN A 207 -17.69 -7.41 -0.81
N ALA A 208 -18.56 -7.77 0.12
CA ALA A 208 -18.14 -8.40 1.37
C ALA A 208 -17.48 -9.76 1.14
N GLU A 209 -18.06 -10.59 0.25
CA GLU A 209 -17.47 -11.89 -0.10
C GLU A 209 -16.14 -11.72 -0.85
N GLU A 210 -16.03 -10.76 -1.77
CA GLU A 210 -14.76 -10.43 -2.43
C GLU A 210 -13.68 -10.04 -1.41
N GLY A 211 -14.04 -9.23 -0.40
CA GLY A 211 -13.14 -8.91 0.70
C GLY A 211 -12.70 -10.13 1.51
N LYS A 212 -13.63 -11.03 1.84
CA LYS A 212 -13.30 -12.29 2.53
C LYS A 212 -12.40 -13.20 1.68
N VAL A 213 -12.63 -13.26 0.37
CA VAL A 213 -11.76 -14.03 -0.55
C VAL A 213 -10.36 -13.43 -0.59
N ALA A 214 -10.24 -12.11 -0.63
CA ALA A 214 -8.95 -11.42 -0.58
C ALA A 214 -8.17 -11.75 0.71
N LEU A 215 -8.83 -11.73 1.89
CA LEU A 215 -8.20 -12.15 3.16
C LEU A 215 -7.72 -13.60 3.13
N ARG A 216 -8.54 -14.51 2.57
CA ARG A 216 -8.14 -15.91 2.42
C ARG A 216 -6.94 -16.09 1.48
N ASN A 217 -6.84 -15.27 0.44
CA ASN A 217 -5.69 -15.29 -0.48
C ASN A 217 -4.43 -14.81 0.23
N ILE A 218 -4.49 -13.70 0.98
CA ILE A 218 -3.36 -13.18 1.77
C ILE A 218 -2.86 -14.25 2.75
N ARG A 219 -3.77 -14.94 3.45
CA ARG A 219 -3.40 -16.04 4.32
C ARG A 219 -2.66 -17.16 3.57
N ARG A 220 -3.18 -17.58 2.40
CA ARG A 220 -2.52 -18.62 1.58
C ARG A 220 -1.13 -18.21 1.13
N ASP A 221 -0.96 -16.93 0.77
CA ASP A 221 0.34 -16.43 0.33
C ASP A 221 1.33 -16.38 1.50
N ALA A 222 0.87 -16.04 2.70
CA ALA A 222 1.69 -16.08 3.92
C ALA A 222 2.12 -17.52 4.27
N ILE A 223 1.21 -18.49 4.17
CA ILE A 223 1.54 -19.90 4.40
C ILE A 223 2.61 -20.36 3.40
N LYS A 224 2.46 -20.02 2.12
CA LYS A 224 3.47 -20.32 1.11
C LYS A 224 4.82 -19.66 1.39
N ALA A 225 4.84 -18.47 2.00
CA ALA A 225 6.08 -17.83 2.41
C ALA A 225 6.75 -18.61 3.54
N TYR A 226 5.99 -19.08 4.53
CA TYR A 226 6.54 -19.93 5.61
C TYR A 226 7.01 -21.29 5.11
N GLU A 227 6.29 -21.93 4.17
CA GLU A 227 6.73 -23.18 3.52
C GLU A 227 8.06 -23.00 2.74
N LYS A 228 8.32 -21.82 2.19
CA LYS A 228 9.61 -21.53 1.56
C LYS A 228 10.75 -21.49 2.59
N LEU A 229 10.52 -20.83 3.72
CA LEU A 229 11.50 -20.79 4.81
C LEU A 229 11.77 -22.18 5.41
N GLU A 230 10.75 -23.04 5.45
CA GLU A 230 10.91 -24.44 5.84
C GLU A 230 11.78 -25.22 4.83
N LYS A 231 11.52 -25.08 3.52
CA LYS A 231 12.34 -25.71 2.47
C LYS A 231 13.80 -25.23 2.49
N GLU A 232 14.04 -23.99 2.88
CA GLU A 232 15.37 -23.43 3.11
C GLU A 232 16.00 -23.94 4.41
N LYS A 233 15.29 -24.80 5.17
CA LYS A 233 15.70 -25.35 6.47
C LYS A 233 15.99 -24.28 7.54
N LYS A 234 15.36 -23.12 7.41
CA LYS A 234 15.43 -22.04 8.40
C LYS A 234 14.41 -22.23 9.53
N LEU A 235 13.29 -22.90 9.26
CA LEU A 235 12.20 -23.14 10.19
C LEU A 235 11.96 -24.64 10.39
N SER A 236 11.55 -25.00 11.61
CA SER A 236 11.06 -26.34 11.94
C SER A 236 9.60 -26.49 11.51
N GLU A 237 9.17 -27.69 11.14
CA GLU A 237 7.78 -28.00 10.78
C GLU A 237 6.78 -27.62 11.88
N ASP A 238 7.14 -27.78 13.15
CA ASP A 238 6.27 -27.44 14.28
C ASP A 238 6.08 -25.93 14.40
N ASN A 239 7.14 -25.14 14.21
CA ASN A 239 7.05 -23.69 14.17
C ASN A 239 6.12 -23.20 13.02
N VAL A 240 6.16 -23.84 11.86
CA VAL A 240 5.28 -23.50 10.74
C VAL A 240 3.82 -23.79 11.06
N LYS A 241 3.54 -24.89 11.78
CA LYS A 241 2.17 -25.21 12.24
C LYS A 241 1.65 -24.18 13.23
N ASP A 242 2.48 -23.77 14.20
CA ASP A 242 2.10 -22.74 15.18
C ASP A 242 1.83 -21.39 14.51
N LEU A 243 2.72 -20.95 13.61
CA LEU A 243 2.54 -19.72 12.85
C LEU A 243 1.30 -19.77 11.93
N SER A 244 1.01 -20.92 11.33
CA SER A 244 -0.22 -21.10 10.52
C SER A 244 -1.48 -20.99 11.36
N SER A 245 -1.46 -21.52 12.59
CA SER A 245 -2.54 -21.41 13.56
C SER A 245 -2.77 -19.96 14.00
N ASP A 246 -1.70 -19.21 14.26
CA ASP A 246 -1.80 -17.80 14.63
C ASP A 246 -2.29 -16.93 13.47
N LEU A 247 -1.82 -17.18 12.25
CA LEU A 247 -2.38 -16.55 11.05
C LEU A 247 -3.87 -16.81 10.88
N GLN A 248 -4.33 -18.02 11.22
CA GLN A 248 -5.76 -18.33 11.17
C GLN A 248 -6.53 -17.46 12.16
N LYS A 249 -6.07 -17.32 13.40
CA LYS A 249 -6.71 -16.48 14.41
C LYS A 249 -6.82 -15.03 13.93
N VAL A 250 -5.70 -14.48 13.41
CA VAL A 250 -5.68 -13.12 12.87
C VAL A 250 -6.66 -12.99 11.70
N THR A 251 -6.68 -13.94 10.76
CA THR A 251 -7.60 -13.93 9.62
C THR A 251 -9.06 -13.93 10.09
N ASP A 252 -9.39 -14.74 11.10
CA ASP A 252 -10.75 -14.83 11.65
C ASP A 252 -11.18 -13.51 12.32
N GLU A 253 -10.26 -12.80 12.97
CA GLU A 253 -10.54 -11.47 13.51
C GLU A 253 -10.86 -10.45 12.40
N TYR A 254 -10.09 -10.45 11.31
CA TYR A 254 -10.35 -9.56 10.18
C TYR A 254 -11.65 -9.93 9.45
N MET A 255 -11.98 -11.21 9.32
CA MET A 255 -13.28 -11.63 8.78
C MET A 255 -14.45 -11.13 9.64
N LYS A 256 -14.36 -11.22 10.97
CA LYS A 256 -15.35 -10.65 11.88
C LYS A 256 -15.50 -9.14 11.74
N LYS A 257 -14.39 -8.42 11.53
CA LYS A 257 -14.39 -6.97 11.25
C LYS A 257 -15.17 -6.65 9.96
N ILE A 258 -14.95 -7.40 8.88
CA ILE A 258 -15.71 -7.25 7.62
C ILE A 258 -17.20 -7.51 7.84
N GLU A 259 -17.56 -8.57 8.57
CA GLU A 259 -18.96 -8.87 8.86
C GLU A 259 -19.65 -7.79 9.72
N PHE A 260 -18.92 -7.21 10.64
CA PHE A 260 -19.43 -6.09 11.44
C PHE A 260 -19.73 -4.87 10.56
N ILE A 261 -18.79 -4.51 9.66
CA ILE A 261 -18.96 -3.38 8.72
C ILE A 261 -20.13 -3.67 7.75
N TYR A 262 -20.24 -4.90 7.25
CA TYR A 262 -21.36 -5.35 6.43
C TYR A 262 -22.71 -5.17 7.13
N LYS A 263 -22.86 -5.67 8.36
CA LYS A 263 -24.07 -5.52 9.17
C LYS A 263 -24.42 -4.06 9.46
N GLN A 264 -23.41 -3.22 9.70
CA GLN A 264 -23.64 -1.78 9.86
C GLN A 264 -24.20 -1.14 8.60
N LYS A 265 -23.63 -1.51 7.42
CA LYS A 265 -24.07 -0.96 6.14
C LYS A 265 -25.47 -1.43 5.76
N GLU A 266 -25.79 -2.70 6.03
CA GLU A 266 -27.13 -3.28 5.80
C GLU A 266 -28.22 -2.55 6.58
N LYS A 267 -27.94 -2.14 7.83
CA LYS A 267 -28.86 -1.35 8.65
C LYS A 267 -29.13 0.06 8.11
N VAL A 268 -28.23 0.60 7.32
CA VAL A 268 -28.32 1.97 6.76
C VAL A 268 -29.02 1.97 5.40
N LEU A 269 -29.03 0.82 4.69
CA LEU A 269 -29.74 0.63 3.42
C LEU A 269 -31.24 0.44 3.64
#